data_09333a318815b1ff3279913383f592cc
#
_entry.id   09333a318815b1ff3279913383f592cc
#
_cell.length_a   1.000
_cell.length_b   1.000
_cell.length_c   1.000
_cell.angle_alpha   90.00
_cell.angle_beta   90.00
_cell.angle_gamma   90.00
#
_symmetry.space_group_name_H-M   'P 1'
#
loop_
_entity.id
_entity.type
_entity.pdbx_description
1 polymer ?
#
loop_
_entity_poly.entity_id
_entity_poly.type
_entity_poly.pdbx_seq_one_letter_code
_entity_poly.pdbx_strand_id
1 'polypeptide(L)'
;MSVQTGCRVLELGQKGRSYAVQAEREGKRQLLTAQNVICALGGSAGPQFGTGGFGPALARRAGGKVEPLYPCLTPLRCGDAALLKPLAGLRARGAVSLWEGSRLLAREEGEIQFAEYGLSGICVMQLSGLLAPGRGPQDPVVSVDLFPQWEEEALAGFLAARGGGKPALPFWQGMLDCHLGDALWKAAGLSGRLPAQLAPGDWRRLAHTCKAWRFGGLSLCGWKQAQTTGGGLSLEELEPDFQFRGCPGLYFVGETLDCVGSCGGFNLHWAFGSGVVAGRSAARHR
;
A
#
# COMPACT_ATOMS: atom_id res chain seq x y z
N MET A 1 14.74 20.27 -26.59
CA MET A 1 13.52 19.73 -25.91
C MET A 1 12.66 20.93 -25.52
N SER A 2 11.36 20.92 -25.85
CA SER A 2 10.38 21.92 -25.40
C SER A 2 9.55 21.38 -24.29
N VAL A 3 9.35 22.14 -23.21
CA VAL A 3 8.51 21.78 -22.06
C VAL A 3 7.37 22.78 -21.96
N GLN A 4 6.13 22.29 -21.93
CA GLN A 4 4.94 23.12 -21.74
C GLN A 4 4.32 22.80 -20.37
N THR A 5 4.42 23.73 -19.44
CA THR A 5 3.77 23.65 -18.13
C THR A 5 2.36 24.24 -18.18
N GLY A 6 1.48 23.87 -17.22
CA GLY A 6 0.10 24.31 -17.21
C GLY A 6 -0.71 23.82 -18.41
N CYS A 7 -0.28 22.74 -19.06
CA CYS A 7 -0.89 22.16 -20.24
C CYS A 7 -1.58 20.84 -19.87
N ARG A 8 -2.89 20.78 -20.03
CA ARG A 8 -3.69 19.59 -19.75
C ARG A 8 -4.03 18.87 -21.04
N VAL A 9 -3.63 17.60 -21.16
CA VAL A 9 -4.07 16.74 -22.25
C VAL A 9 -5.55 16.38 -22.03
N LEU A 10 -6.37 16.56 -23.08
CA LEU A 10 -7.81 16.28 -23.07
C LEU A 10 -8.12 15.00 -23.81
N GLU A 11 -7.48 14.78 -24.96
CA GLU A 11 -7.77 13.68 -25.85
C GLU A 11 -6.55 13.29 -26.67
N LEU A 12 -6.48 12.01 -27.03
CA LEU A 12 -5.53 11.45 -27.97
C LEU A 12 -6.31 10.71 -29.03
N GLY A 13 -6.09 11.05 -30.30
CA GLY A 13 -6.67 10.36 -31.45
C GLY A 13 -5.58 9.93 -32.42
N GLN A 14 -5.80 8.87 -33.16
CA GLN A 14 -4.93 8.45 -34.26
C GLN A 14 -5.41 9.07 -35.57
N LYS A 15 -4.47 9.61 -36.36
CA LYS A 15 -4.75 10.17 -37.69
C LYS A 15 -3.74 9.61 -38.70
N GLY A 16 -4.11 8.54 -39.37
CA GLY A 16 -3.21 7.80 -40.25
C GLY A 16 -2.05 7.20 -39.47
N ARG A 17 -0.81 7.57 -39.84
CA ARG A 17 0.42 7.14 -39.15
C ARG A 17 0.87 8.10 -38.03
N SER A 18 0.07 9.10 -37.72
CA SER A 18 0.38 10.12 -36.71
C SER A 18 -0.69 10.16 -35.64
N TYR A 19 -0.37 10.76 -34.50
CA TYR A 19 -1.28 10.99 -33.39
C TYR A 19 -1.61 12.48 -33.29
N ALA A 20 -2.88 12.77 -32.98
CA ALA A 20 -3.39 14.10 -32.69
C ALA A 20 -3.69 14.19 -31.18
N VAL A 21 -2.97 15.06 -30.48
CA VAL A 21 -3.12 15.31 -29.05
C VAL A 21 -3.86 16.63 -28.87
N GLN A 22 -5.09 16.58 -28.37
CA GLN A 22 -5.78 17.78 -27.93
C GLN A 22 -5.35 18.13 -26.51
N ALA A 23 -4.88 19.35 -26.33
CA ALA A 23 -4.45 19.87 -25.06
C ALA A 23 -5.07 21.25 -24.79
N GLU A 24 -5.18 21.61 -23.52
CA GLU A 24 -5.64 22.91 -23.07
C GLU A 24 -4.55 23.59 -22.24
N ARG A 25 -4.25 24.83 -22.56
CA ARG A 25 -3.34 25.67 -21.79
C ARG A 25 -3.94 27.06 -21.64
N GLU A 26 -4.04 27.56 -20.41
CA GLU A 26 -4.59 28.89 -20.11
C GLU A 26 -6.00 29.10 -20.72
N GLY A 27 -6.85 28.05 -20.69
CA GLY A 27 -8.20 28.07 -21.25
C GLY A 27 -8.26 28.00 -22.80
N LYS A 28 -7.12 27.93 -23.49
CA LYS A 28 -7.04 27.80 -24.96
C LYS A 28 -6.74 26.37 -25.37
N ARG A 29 -7.58 25.83 -26.25
CA ARG A 29 -7.34 24.52 -26.86
C ARG A 29 -6.28 24.60 -27.95
N GLN A 30 -5.39 23.62 -27.96
CA GLN A 30 -4.37 23.45 -29.00
C GLN A 30 -4.39 22.01 -29.49
N LEU A 31 -4.06 21.83 -30.76
CA LEU A 31 -3.90 20.53 -31.40
C LEU A 31 -2.41 20.33 -31.70
N LEU A 32 -1.82 19.29 -31.13
CA LEU A 32 -0.46 18.86 -31.40
C LEU A 32 -0.49 17.61 -32.23
N THR A 33 0.43 17.47 -33.18
CA THR A 33 0.57 16.23 -33.98
C THR A 33 1.96 15.64 -33.77
N ALA A 34 2.03 14.32 -33.65
CA ALA A 34 3.29 13.61 -33.48
C ALA A 34 3.22 12.22 -34.13
N GLN A 35 4.37 11.70 -34.59
CA GLN A 35 4.48 10.32 -35.06
C GLN A 35 4.52 9.35 -33.88
N ASN A 36 5.20 9.74 -32.80
CA ASN A 36 5.33 8.96 -31.57
C ASN A 36 4.76 9.74 -30.39
N VAL A 37 4.00 9.05 -29.51
CA VAL A 37 3.45 9.60 -28.27
C VAL A 37 3.78 8.66 -27.12
N ILE A 38 4.39 9.17 -26.07
CA ILE A 38 4.67 8.44 -24.84
C ILE A 38 3.73 8.95 -23.74
N CYS A 39 2.83 8.09 -23.30
CA CYS A 39 1.86 8.38 -22.24
C CYS A 39 2.46 8.04 -20.86
N ALA A 40 2.96 9.06 -20.17
CA ALA A 40 3.53 9.00 -18.82
C ALA A 40 2.62 9.75 -17.83
N LEU A 41 1.33 9.41 -17.82
CA LEU A 41 0.28 10.20 -17.16
C LEU A 41 -0.02 9.74 -15.73
N GLY A 42 0.73 8.75 -15.24
CA GLY A 42 0.56 8.20 -13.90
C GLY A 42 -0.76 7.46 -13.68
N GLY A 43 -1.06 7.20 -12.42
CA GLY A 43 -2.27 6.49 -11.97
C GLY A 43 -3.29 7.41 -11.30
N SER A 44 -3.89 6.92 -10.18
CA SER A 44 -4.93 7.63 -9.42
C SER A 44 -4.50 7.96 -7.99
N ALA A 45 -3.33 7.49 -7.53
CA ALA A 45 -2.83 7.78 -6.21
C ALA A 45 -2.51 9.27 -6.04
N GLY A 46 -2.79 9.83 -4.86
CA GLY A 46 -2.53 11.23 -4.55
C GLY A 46 -3.35 12.23 -5.39
N PRO A 47 -4.69 12.12 -5.46
CA PRO A 47 -5.52 13.00 -6.29
C PRO A 47 -5.39 14.49 -5.93
N GLN A 48 -4.97 14.80 -4.71
CA GLN A 48 -4.65 16.16 -4.28
C GLN A 48 -3.49 16.80 -5.06
N PHE A 49 -2.68 16.00 -5.77
CA PHE A 49 -1.60 16.48 -6.64
C PHE A 49 -2.00 16.57 -8.12
N GLY A 50 -3.28 16.42 -8.43
CA GLY A 50 -3.81 16.52 -9.79
C GLY A 50 -3.82 15.22 -10.58
N THR A 51 -3.53 14.08 -9.94
CA THR A 51 -3.70 12.76 -10.55
C THR A 51 -5.20 12.41 -10.61
N GLY A 52 -5.61 11.59 -11.55
CA GLY A 52 -7.04 11.26 -11.71
C GLY A 52 -7.30 10.04 -12.58
N GLY A 53 -6.32 9.16 -12.75
CA GLY A 53 -6.48 7.94 -13.56
C GLY A 53 -6.65 8.21 -15.06
N PHE A 54 -6.20 9.37 -15.55
CA PHE A 54 -6.32 9.72 -16.96
C PHE A 54 -5.50 8.79 -17.86
N GLY A 55 -4.32 8.35 -17.42
CA GLY A 55 -3.47 7.40 -18.15
C GLY A 55 -4.19 6.07 -18.43
N PRO A 56 -4.67 5.34 -17.42
CA PRO A 56 -5.46 4.13 -17.62
C PRO A 56 -6.76 4.36 -18.41
N ALA A 57 -7.43 5.49 -18.22
CA ALA A 57 -8.63 5.83 -18.99
C ALA A 57 -8.30 6.04 -20.47
N LEU A 58 -7.16 6.66 -20.79
CA LEU A 58 -6.69 6.83 -22.15
C LEU A 58 -6.34 5.48 -22.80
N ALA A 59 -5.64 4.61 -22.06
CA ALA A 59 -5.30 3.27 -22.52
C ALA A 59 -6.56 2.45 -22.86
N ARG A 60 -7.60 2.54 -22.01
CA ARG A 60 -8.90 1.88 -22.28
C ARG A 60 -9.57 2.42 -23.54
N ARG A 61 -9.54 3.74 -23.77
CA ARG A 61 -10.07 4.36 -25.00
C ARG A 61 -9.30 3.92 -26.24
N ALA A 62 -8.00 3.65 -26.11
CA ALA A 62 -7.20 3.09 -27.21
C ALA A 62 -7.46 1.59 -27.45
N GLY A 63 -8.37 0.95 -26.70
CA GLY A 63 -8.74 -0.46 -26.83
C GLY A 63 -7.96 -1.41 -25.94
N GLY A 64 -7.12 -0.90 -25.04
CA GLY A 64 -6.32 -1.72 -24.13
C GLY A 64 -7.13 -2.32 -22.99
N LYS A 65 -6.76 -3.52 -22.57
CA LYS A 65 -7.28 -4.19 -21.37
C LYS A 65 -6.71 -3.49 -20.14
N VAL A 66 -7.58 -2.81 -19.42
CA VAL A 66 -7.22 -2.09 -18.19
C VAL A 66 -7.83 -2.80 -16.99
N GLU A 67 -6.98 -3.29 -16.11
CA GLU A 67 -7.36 -3.90 -14.86
C GLU A 67 -7.98 -2.87 -13.90
N PRO A 68 -8.94 -3.28 -13.04
CA PRO A 68 -9.57 -2.38 -12.08
C PRO A 68 -8.55 -1.65 -11.21
N LEU A 69 -8.69 -0.33 -11.11
CA LEU A 69 -7.80 0.49 -10.30
C LEU A 69 -8.17 0.40 -8.83
N TYR A 70 -7.18 0.31 -7.96
CA TYR A 70 -7.36 0.35 -6.51
C TYR A 70 -6.20 1.08 -5.83
N PRO A 71 -6.44 1.70 -4.65
CA PRO A 71 -5.37 2.32 -3.87
C PRO A 71 -4.42 1.24 -3.36
N CYS A 72 -3.13 1.37 -3.68
CA CYS A 72 -2.10 0.43 -3.28
C CYS A 72 -1.00 1.13 -2.49
N LEU A 73 -0.22 0.37 -1.71
CA LEU A 73 0.70 0.92 -0.71
C LEU A 73 -0.01 1.98 0.15
N THR A 74 -1.11 1.58 0.74
CA THR A 74 -2.02 2.42 1.52
C THR A 74 -2.23 1.81 2.90
N PRO A 75 -2.52 2.61 3.94
CA PRO A 75 -2.90 2.07 5.25
C PRO A 75 -4.13 1.16 5.16
N LEU A 76 -4.27 0.27 6.15
CA LEU A 76 -5.40 -0.63 6.30
C LEU A 76 -6.39 -0.10 7.34
N ARG A 77 -7.66 -0.06 6.99
CA ARG A 77 -8.75 0.09 7.96
C ARG A 77 -9.02 -1.26 8.59
N CYS A 78 -9.34 -1.24 9.89
CA CYS A 78 -9.72 -2.42 10.65
C CYS A 78 -11.15 -2.26 11.18
N GLY A 79 -11.92 -3.37 11.23
CA GLY A 79 -13.29 -3.35 11.76
C GLY A 79 -13.36 -2.92 13.22
N ASP A 80 -12.37 -3.33 14.02
CA ASP A 80 -12.27 -3.02 15.46
C ASP A 80 -11.54 -1.70 15.76
N ALA A 81 -11.73 -0.69 14.93
CA ALA A 81 -11.07 0.61 15.06
C ALA A 81 -11.26 1.27 16.45
N ALA A 82 -12.34 0.95 17.16
CA ALA A 82 -12.56 1.45 18.52
C ALA A 82 -11.46 1.05 19.50
N LEU A 83 -10.81 -0.11 19.30
CA LEU A 83 -9.67 -0.57 20.10
C LEU A 83 -8.40 0.22 19.80
N LEU A 84 -8.28 0.76 18.60
CA LEU A 84 -7.11 1.47 18.10
C LEU A 84 -7.16 2.97 18.36
N LYS A 85 -8.34 3.54 18.61
CA LYS A 85 -8.51 4.98 18.83
C LYS A 85 -7.61 5.55 19.95
N PRO A 86 -7.45 4.88 21.11
CA PRO A 86 -6.54 5.36 22.17
C PRO A 86 -5.06 5.29 21.79
N LEU A 87 -4.73 4.52 20.73
CA LEU A 87 -3.37 4.29 20.25
C LEU A 87 -3.00 5.17 19.05
N ALA A 88 -3.92 6.03 18.62
CA ALA A 88 -3.72 6.86 17.43
C ALA A 88 -2.45 7.70 17.52
N GLY A 89 -1.58 7.56 16.52
CA GLY A 89 -0.28 8.23 16.45
C GLY A 89 0.88 7.45 17.06
N LEU A 90 0.63 6.41 17.87
CA LEU A 90 1.69 5.57 18.41
C LEU A 90 2.36 4.75 17.31
N ARG A 91 3.64 4.49 17.52
CA ARG A 91 4.47 3.66 16.66
C ARG A 91 5.17 2.59 17.48
N ALA A 92 5.26 1.39 16.92
CA ALA A 92 5.99 0.29 17.50
C ALA A 92 6.71 -0.50 16.42
N ARG A 93 7.87 -1.05 16.74
CA ARG A 93 8.51 -2.05 15.89
C ARG A 93 7.89 -3.41 16.13
N GLY A 94 7.68 -4.17 15.04
CA GLY A 94 7.09 -5.48 15.11
C GLY A 94 7.02 -6.14 13.75
N ALA A 95 6.26 -7.21 13.68
CA ALA A 95 5.90 -7.86 12.44
C ALA A 95 4.38 -7.81 12.24
N VAL A 96 3.98 -7.74 10.98
CA VAL A 96 2.58 -7.85 10.56
C VAL A 96 2.42 -9.01 9.61
N SER A 97 1.39 -9.81 9.80
CA SER A 97 1.11 -10.96 8.95
C SER A 97 -0.32 -10.89 8.44
N LEU A 98 -0.50 -11.09 7.14
CA LEU A 98 -1.81 -11.17 6.49
C LEU A 98 -2.23 -12.62 6.35
N TRP A 99 -3.45 -12.92 6.74
CA TRP A 99 -4.00 -14.26 6.78
C TRP A 99 -5.34 -14.36 6.03
N GLU A 100 -5.58 -15.51 5.43
CA GLU A 100 -6.89 -15.95 4.94
C GLU A 100 -7.23 -17.26 5.66
N GLY A 101 -8.17 -17.21 6.62
CA GLY A 101 -8.40 -18.32 7.52
C GLY A 101 -7.14 -18.68 8.33
N SER A 102 -6.60 -19.89 8.10
CA SER A 102 -5.34 -20.37 8.69
C SER A 102 -4.11 -20.22 7.77
N ARG A 103 -4.30 -19.77 6.51
CA ARG A 103 -3.23 -19.61 5.52
C ARG A 103 -2.54 -18.27 5.69
N LEU A 104 -1.24 -18.29 5.96
CA LEU A 104 -0.39 -17.11 5.91
C LEU A 104 -0.19 -16.71 4.45
N LEU A 105 -0.54 -15.47 4.10
CA LEU A 105 -0.37 -14.93 2.75
C LEU A 105 0.94 -14.15 2.62
N ALA A 106 1.26 -13.33 3.61
CA ALA A 106 2.50 -12.57 3.66
C ALA A 106 2.83 -12.15 5.10
N ARG A 107 4.11 -11.91 5.36
CA ARG A 107 4.63 -11.35 6.61
C ARG A 107 5.66 -10.29 6.29
N GLU A 108 5.54 -9.15 6.94
CA GLU A 108 6.45 -8.02 6.82
C GLU A 108 6.89 -7.56 8.22
N GLU A 109 8.12 -7.09 8.33
CA GLU A 109 8.66 -6.56 9.57
C GLU A 109 9.04 -5.09 9.42
N GLY A 110 8.78 -4.29 10.46
CA GLY A 110 9.10 -2.87 10.42
C GLY A 110 8.41 -2.06 11.49
N GLU A 111 8.33 -0.74 11.26
CA GLU A 111 7.58 0.16 12.09
C GLU A 111 6.10 0.10 11.74
N ILE A 112 5.29 -0.22 12.71
CA ILE A 112 3.82 -0.24 12.66
C ILE A 112 3.34 1.07 13.28
N GLN A 113 2.46 1.78 12.60
CA GLN A 113 1.78 2.96 13.12
C GLN A 113 0.31 2.63 13.38
N PHE A 114 -0.13 2.86 14.60
CA PHE A 114 -1.53 2.75 14.98
C PHE A 114 -2.26 4.05 14.62
N ALA A 115 -3.44 3.93 14.04
CA ALA A 115 -4.28 5.05 13.63
C ALA A 115 -5.72 4.83 14.10
N GLU A 116 -6.51 5.91 14.24
CA GLU A 116 -7.92 5.78 14.67
C GLU A 116 -8.74 4.82 13.82
N TYR A 117 -8.38 4.68 12.55
CA TYR A 117 -9.11 3.85 11.58
C TYR A 117 -8.50 2.44 11.39
N GLY A 118 -7.32 2.18 11.91
CA GLY A 118 -6.62 0.93 11.65
C GLY A 118 -5.11 1.02 11.79
N LEU A 119 -4.38 0.38 10.88
CA LEU A 119 -2.94 0.22 10.90
C LEU A 119 -2.27 0.90 9.70
N SER A 120 -1.10 1.46 9.92
CA SER A 120 -0.24 2.10 8.92
C SER A 120 1.23 1.73 9.18
N GLY A 121 2.14 2.33 8.44
CA GLY A 121 3.57 2.00 8.43
C GLY A 121 3.93 1.20 7.19
N ILE A 122 5.21 1.22 6.82
CA ILE A 122 5.68 0.62 5.56
C ILE A 122 5.33 -0.87 5.49
N CYS A 123 5.57 -1.64 6.54
CA CYS A 123 5.27 -3.06 6.60
C CYS A 123 3.77 -3.36 6.42
N VAL A 124 2.88 -2.52 6.97
CA VAL A 124 1.42 -2.66 6.78
C VAL A 124 1.02 -2.31 5.35
N MET A 125 1.57 -1.21 4.82
CA MET A 125 1.25 -0.75 3.47
C MET A 125 1.69 -1.73 2.38
N GLN A 126 2.78 -2.46 2.58
CA GLN A 126 3.22 -3.55 1.71
C GLN A 126 2.12 -4.60 1.54
N LEU A 127 1.45 -4.99 2.63
CA LEU A 127 0.38 -5.99 2.60
C LEU A 127 -0.86 -5.52 1.81
N SER A 128 -1.07 -4.21 1.69
CA SER A 128 -2.24 -3.65 1.02
C SER A 128 -2.36 -4.06 -0.46
N GLY A 129 -1.23 -4.32 -1.12
CA GLY A 129 -1.20 -4.80 -2.51
C GLY A 129 -1.88 -6.15 -2.72
N LEU A 130 -1.97 -6.98 -1.66
CA LEU A 130 -2.64 -8.27 -1.69
C LEU A 130 -4.17 -8.17 -1.51
N LEU A 131 -4.68 -6.99 -1.18
CA LEU A 131 -6.11 -6.76 -0.95
C LEU A 131 -6.81 -6.16 -2.18
N ALA A 132 -6.32 -6.47 -3.38
CA ALA A 132 -6.90 -6.00 -4.63
C ALA A 132 -8.38 -6.42 -4.75
N PRO A 133 -9.32 -5.50 -5.06
CA PRO A 133 -10.72 -5.82 -5.20
C PRO A 133 -10.98 -6.92 -6.24
N GLY A 134 -11.73 -7.95 -5.87
CA GLY A 134 -12.07 -9.09 -6.72
C GLY A 134 -10.94 -10.10 -6.98
N ARG A 135 -9.72 -9.84 -6.45
CA ARG A 135 -8.55 -10.75 -6.58
C ARG A 135 -7.91 -11.04 -5.23
N GLY A 136 -8.23 -10.26 -4.20
CA GLY A 136 -7.71 -10.44 -2.85
C GLY A 136 -8.37 -11.58 -2.09
N PRO A 137 -7.83 -11.89 -0.89
CA PRO A 137 -8.36 -12.94 -0.02
C PRO A 137 -9.77 -12.63 0.49
N GLN A 138 -10.51 -13.69 0.84
CA GLN A 138 -11.81 -13.55 1.50
C GLN A 138 -11.61 -13.40 3.00
N ASP A 139 -12.33 -12.45 3.60
CA ASP A 139 -12.28 -12.15 5.04
C ASP A 139 -10.85 -12.14 5.64
N PRO A 140 -9.95 -11.35 5.06
CA PRO A 140 -8.57 -11.31 5.50
C PRO A 140 -8.45 -10.76 6.92
N VAL A 141 -7.46 -11.29 7.64
CA VAL A 141 -7.10 -10.84 8.98
C VAL A 141 -5.64 -10.41 8.99
N VAL A 142 -5.33 -9.26 9.56
CA VAL A 142 -3.96 -8.88 9.88
C VAL A 142 -3.68 -9.21 11.34
N SER A 143 -2.53 -9.85 11.62
CA SER A 143 -2.02 -10.03 12.98
C SER A 143 -0.75 -9.23 13.19
N VAL A 144 -0.63 -8.64 14.37
CA VAL A 144 0.52 -7.84 14.82
C VAL A 144 1.30 -8.65 15.84
N ASP A 145 2.60 -8.82 15.60
CA ASP A 145 3.58 -9.40 16.52
C ASP A 145 4.51 -8.27 16.99
N LEU A 146 4.38 -7.85 18.24
CA LEU A 146 5.19 -6.78 18.83
C LEU A 146 6.51 -7.28 19.43
N PHE A 147 6.73 -8.59 19.46
CA PHE A 147 7.93 -9.24 19.97
C PHE A 147 8.43 -10.33 18.99
N PRO A 148 8.73 -9.99 17.73
CA PRO A 148 9.06 -10.99 16.71
C PRO A 148 10.35 -11.78 17.03
N GLN A 149 11.23 -11.22 17.88
CA GLN A 149 12.47 -11.86 18.30
C GLN A 149 12.28 -12.89 19.43
N TRP A 150 11.05 -13.03 19.99
CA TRP A 150 10.76 -13.95 21.09
C TRP A 150 9.88 -15.09 20.63
N GLU A 151 10.18 -16.28 21.12
CA GLU A 151 9.22 -17.39 21.10
C GLU A 151 8.13 -17.15 22.15
N GLU A 152 6.90 -17.62 21.89
CA GLU A 152 5.72 -17.30 22.72
C GLU A 152 5.89 -17.77 24.18
N GLU A 153 6.40 -18.98 24.40
CA GLU A 153 6.62 -19.52 25.74
C GLU A 153 7.75 -18.77 26.49
N ALA A 154 8.81 -18.37 25.77
CA ALA A 154 9.87 -17.59 26.37
C ALA A 154 9.37 -16.17 26.77
N LEU A 155 8.55 -15.56 25.93
CA LEU A 155 7.89 -14.29 26.24
C LEU A 155 6.96 -14.43 27.46
N ALA A 156 6.15 -15.50 27.51
CA ALA A 156 5.27 -15.74 28.67
C ALA A 156 6.05 -15.88 29.97
N GLY A 157 7.14 -16.64 29.95
CA GLY A 157 8.05 -16.78 31.12
C GLY A 157 8.66 -15.45 31.55
N PHE A 158 9.13 -14.64 30.60
CA PHE A 158 9.69 -13.31 30.88
C PHE A 158 8.64 -12.38 31.48
N LEU A 159 7.43 -12.31 30.93
CA LEU A 159 6.34 -11.49 31.45
C LEU A 159 5.91 -11.93 32.84
N ALA A 160 5.84 -13.23 33.11
CA ALA A 160 5.52 -13.80 34.42
C ALA A 160 6.59 -13.42 35.47
N ALA A 161 7.87 -13.60 35.15
CA ALA A 161 8.97 -13.23 36.04
C ALA A 161 8.95 -11.73 36.40
N ARG A 162 8.66 -10.88 35.42
CA ARG A 162 8.52 -9.44 35.62
C ARG A 162 7.31 -9.09 36.48
N GLY A 163 6.17 -9.77 36.30
CA GLY A 163 4.93 -9.54 37.06
C GLY A 163 4.96 -10.05 38.50
N GLY A 164 5.72 -11.10 38.78
CA GLY A 164 5.87 -11.69 40.12
C GLY A 164 6.84 -10.97 41.02
N GLY A 165 7.69 -10.07 40.49
CA GLY A 165 8.61 -9.24 41.27
C GLY A 165 7.91 -8.04 41.90
N LYS A 166 8.61 -7.38 42.85
CA LYS A 166 8.22 -6.04 43.31
C LYS A 166 8.60 -5.07 42.18
N PRO A 167 7.66 -4.51 41.40
CA PRO A 167 8.02 -3.65 40.27
C PRO A 167 8.58 -2.33 40.80
N ALA A 168 9.87 -2.08 40.59
CA ALA A 168 10.45 -0.75 40.77
C ALA A 168 9.95 0.25 39.73
N LEU A 169 9.34 -0.26 38.63
CA LEU A 169 8.87 0.50 37.48
C LEU A 169 7.52 -0.04 37.04
N PRO A 170 6.67 0.77 36.35
CA PRO A 170 5.44 0.31 35.73
C PRO A 170 5.69 -0.90 34.83
N PHE A 171 4.74 -1.82 34.77
CA PHE A 171 4.93 -3.14 34.12
C PHE A 171 5.48 -3.07 32.69
N TRP A 172 4.99 -2.14 31.87
CA TRP A 172 5.39 -2.01 30.46
C TRP A 172 6.63 -1.13 30.23
N GLN A 173 7.09 -0.41 31.25
CA GLN A 173 8.21 0.53 31.10
C GLN A 173 9.48 -0.18 30.62
N GLY A 174 10.08 0.36 29.54
CA GLY A 174 11.26 -0.21 28.90
C GLY A 174 10.97 -1.37 27.93
N MET A 175 9.69 -1.72 27.73
CA MET A 175 9.27 -2.75 26.78
C MET A 175 8.43 -2.16 25.64
N LEU A 176 7.35 -1.49 25.99
CA LEU A 176 6.39 -0.87 25.09
C LEU A 176 5.93 0.47 25.63
N ASP A 177 5.33 1.29 24.78
CA ASP A 177 4.51 2.41 25.22
C ASP A 177 3.43 1.91 26.19
N CYS A 178 3.16 2.64 27.27
CA CYS A 178 2.21 2.20 28.29
C CYS A 178 0.78 2.04 27.77
N HIS A 179 0.32 2.94 26.90
CA HIS A 179 -1.02 2.84 26.30
C HIS A 179 -1.14 1.61 25.39
N LEU A 180 -0.08 1.29 24.64
CA LEU A 180 -0.03 0.08 23.82
C LEU A 180 -0.04 -1.18 24.71
N GLY A 181 0.73 -1.17 25.78
CA GLY A 181 0.74 -2.26 26.75
C GLY A 181 -0.61 -2.47 27.44
N ASP A 182 -1.27 -1.39 27.83
CA ASP A 182 -2.61 -1.44 28.43
C ASP A 182 -3.67 -1.96 27.44
N ALA A 183 -3.55 -1.60 26.16
CA ALA A 183 -4.43 -2.13 25.10
C ALA A 183 -4.25 -3.66 24.92
N LEU A 184 -2.99 -4.14 24.96
CA LEU A 184 -2.70 -5.58 24.93
C LEU A 184 -3.23 -6.29 26.16
N TRP A 185 -3.07 -5.69 27.33
CA TRP A 185 -3.60 -6.22 28.60
C TRP A 185 -5.13 -6.38 28.52
N LYS A 186 -5.81 -5.36 28.00
CA LYS A 186 -7.25 -5.38 27.76
C LYS A 186 -7.64 -6.44 26.72
N ALA A 187 -6.90 -6.52 25.60
CA ALA A 187 -7.14 -7.47 24.53
C ALA A 187 -6.95 -8.93 25.00
N ALA A 188 -6.02 -9.16 25.95
CA ALA A 188 -5.84 -10.44 26.61
C ALA A 188 -6.92 -10.78 27.67
N GLY A 189 -7.93 -9.91 27.87
CA GLY A 189 -9.01 -10.12 28.84
C GLY A 189 -8.55 -9.96 30.30
N LEU A 190 -7.53 -9.12 30.55
CA LEU A 190 -6.93 -8.95 31.89
C LEU A 190 -7.31 -7.61 32.54
N SER A 191 -8.30 -6.90 32.02
CA SER A 191 -8.76 -5.62 32.55
C SER A 191 -9.09 -5.72 34.04
N GLY A 192 -8.60 -4.74 34.85
CA GLY A 192 -8.84 -4.67 36.29
C GLY A 192 -8.02 -5.65 37.14
N ARG A 193 -7.17 -6.49 36.52
CA ARG A 193 -6.27 -7.40 37.24
C ARG A 193 -4.88 -6.82 37.37
N LEU A 194 -4.26 -7.03 38.52
CA LEU A 194 -2.86 -6.67 38.75
C LEU A 194 -1.92 -7.83 38.34
N PRO A 195 -0.66 -7.56 37.95
CA PRO A 195 0.30 -8.61 37.60
C PRO A 195 0.42 -9.72 38.67
N ALA A 196 0.46 -9.36 39.94
CA ALA A 196 0.56 -10.31 41.05
C ALA A 196 -0.66 -11.26 41.19
N GLN A 197 -1.76 -11.00 40.48
CA GLN A 197 -2.99 -11.80 40.51
C GLN A 197 -3.10 -12.78 39.35
N LEU A 198 -2.11 -12.78 38.43
CA LEU A 198 -2.18 -13.58 37.23
C LEU A 198 -1.67 -15.00 37.45
N ALA A 199 -2.43 -15.97 36.95
CA ALA A 199 -2.02 -17.36 36.87
C ALA A 199 -1.12 -17.62 35.64
N PRO A 200 -0.40 -18.76 35.60
CA PRO A 200 0.47 -19.09 34.44
C PRO A 200 -0.28 -19.05 33.08
N GLY A 201 -1.53 -19.45 33.03
CA GLY A 201 -2.35 -19.39 31.81
C GLY A 201 -2.66 -17.96 31.35
N ASP A 202 -2.74 -17.01 32.26
CA ASP A 202 -2.95 -15.59 31.93
C ASP A 202 -1.72 -14.99 31.24
N TRP A 203 -0.52 -15.38 31.70
CA TRP A 203 0.75 -14.94 31.09
C TRP A 203 0.93 -15.48 29.69
N ARG A 204 0.56 -16.76 29.44
CA ARG A 204 0.56 -17.33 28.09
C ARG A 204 -0.42 -16.59 27.18
N ARG A 205 -1.64 -16.31 27.66
CA ARG A 205 -2.62 -15.56 26.89
C ARG A 205 -2.14 -14.14 26.57
N LEU A 206 -1.48 -13.46 27.50
CA LEU A 206 -0.88 -12.16 27.27
C LEU A 206 0.24 -12.24 26.23
N ALA A 207 1.14 -13.21 26.35
CA ALA A 207 2.22 -13.43 25.41
C ALA A 207 1.67 -13.73 24.01
N HIS A 208 0.66 -14.60 23.91
CA HIS A 208 -0.04 -14.87 22.66
C HIS A 208 -0.62 -13.59 22.05
N THR A 209 -1.31 -12.78 22.85
CA THR A 209 -1.86 -11.49 22.39
C THR A 209 -0.75 -10.54 21.89
N CYS A 210 0.37 -10.47 22.58
CA CYS A 210 1.53 -9.65 22.17
C CYS A 210 2.13 -10.11 20.83
N LYS A 211 2.04 -11.41 20.52
CA LYS A 211 2.60 -12.01 19.31
C LYS A 211 1.61 -12.20 18.18
N ALA A 212 0.32 -12.20 18.46
CA ALA A 212 -0.71 -12.47 17.47
C ALA A 212 -1.96 -11.61 17.71
N TRP A 213 -1.78 -10.29 17.91
CA TRP A 213 -2.91 -9.38 18.05
C TRP A 213 -3.62 -9.21 16.72
N ARG A 214 -4.84 -9.74 16.60
CA ARG A 214 -5.56 -9.90 15.33
C ARG A 214 -6.60 -8.82 15.12
N PHE A 215 -6.68 -8.35 13.85
CA PHE A 215 -7.65 -7.36 13.39
C PHE A 215 -8.29 -7.87 12.10
N GLY A 216 -9.62 -7.98 12.11
CA GLY A 216 -10.43 -8.33 10.94
C GLY A 216 -11.14 -7.13 10.32
N GLY A 217 -12.08 -7.40 9.40
CA GLY A 217 -12.84 -6.36 8.72
C GLY A 217 -11.94 -5.39 7.94
N LEU A 218 -10.92 -5.93 7.29
CA LEU A 218 -9.91 -5.13 6.61
C LEU A 218 -10.46 -4.48 5.34
N SER A 219 -10.09 -3.22 5.13
CA SER A 219 -10.27 -2.53 3.86
C SER A 219 -9.14 -1.55 3.60
N LEU A 220 -8.92 -1.25 2.32
CA LEU A 220 -7.91 -0.27 1.91
C LEU A 220 -8.34 1.14 2.30
N CYS A 221 -7.41 1.97 2.76
CA CYS A 221 -7.63 3.40 2.82
C CYS A 221 -7.73 4.00 1.40
N GLY A 222 -8.33 5.20 1.32
CA GLY A 222 -8.63 5.81 0.03
C GLY A 222 -7.40 6.35 -0.71
N TRP A 223 -7.65 6.83 -1.92
CA TRP A 223 -6.66 7.37 -2.85
C TRP A 223 -5.73 8.46 -2.30
N LYS A 224 -6.23 9.26 -1.34
CA LYS A 224 -5.43 10.33 -0.71
C LYS A 224 -4.25 9.81 0.10
N GLN A 225 -4.37 8.60 0.68
CA GLN A 225 -3.34 7.97 1.48
C GLN A 225 -2.48 6.97 0.68
N ALA A 226 -2.96 6.57 -0.51
CA ALA A 226 -2.24 5.64 -1.36
C ALA A 226 -0.95 6.25 -1.90
N GLN A 227 0.15 5.50 -1.86
CA GLN A 227 1.42 5.89 -2.46
C GLN A 227 1.48 5.53 -3.94
N THR A 228 0.70 4.53 -4.37
CA THR A 228 0.66 4.09 -5.76
C THR A 228 -0.71 3.53 -6.13
N THR A 229 -0.92 3.38 -7.41
CA THR A 229 -2.12 2.78 -8.00
C THR A 229 -1.86 1.32 -8.31
N GLY A 230 -2.70 0.43 -7.79
CA GLY A 230 -2.79 -0.95 -8.28
C GLY A 230 -3.78 -1.04 -9.43
N GLY A 231 -3.63 -2.04 -10.28
CA GLY A 231 -4.32 -2.10 -11.55
C GLY A 231 -3.71 -1.17 -12.60
N GLY A 232 -4.35 -1.01 -13.73
CA GLY A 232 -3.84 -0.23 -14.85
C GLY A 232 -3.84 -1.00 -16.16
N LEU A 233 -3.16 -0.48 -17.19
CA LEU A 233 -3.01 -1.16 -18.46
C LEU A 233 -2.22 -2.46 -18.29
N SER A 234 -2.80 -3.58 -18.73
CA SER A 234 -2.11 -4.88 -18.67
C SER A 234 -0.80 -4.85 -19.46
N LEU A 235 0.25 -5.42 -18.89
CA LEU A 235 1.54 -5.54 -19.57
C LEU A 235 1.47 -6.42 -20.81
N GLU A 236 0.48 -7.31 -20.92
CA GLU A 236 0.23 -8.15 -22.08
C GLU A 236 -0.14 -7.35 -23.32
N GLU A 237 -0.65 -6.13 -23.15
CA GLU A 237 -1.03 -5.22 -24.22
C GLU A 237 0.18 -4.48 -24.84
N LEU A 238 1.38 -4.72 -24.31
CA LEU A 238 2.59 -3.98 -24.71
C LEU A 238 3.62 -4.91 -25.36
N GLU A 239 4.41 -4.33 -26.26
CA GLU A 239 5.65 -4.90 -26.71
C GLU A 239 6.76 -4.70 -25.64
N PRO A 240 7.89 -5.41 -25.71
CA PRO A 240 8.97 -5.28 -24.71
C PRO A 240 9.54 -3.88 -24.54
N ASP A 241 9.34 -3.00 -25.50
CA ASP A 241 9.74 -1.60 -25.49
C ASP A 241 8.66 -0.63 -25.03
N PHE A 242 7.57 -1.16 -24.46
CA PHE A 242 6.37 -0.45 -24.00
C PHE A 242 5.52 0.18 -25.09
N GLN A 243 5.73 -0.17 -26.36
CA GLN A 243 4.81 0.19 -27.44
C GLN A 243 3.49 -0.56 -27.28
N PHE A 244 2.37 0.14 -27.43
CA PHE A 244 1.05 -0.45 -27.34
C PHE A 244 0.77 -1.30 -28.60
N ARG A 245 0.40 -2.56 -28.38
CA ARG A 245 0.14 -3.51 -29.46
C ARG A 245 -0.97 -3.01 -30.39
N GLY A 246 -0.75 -3.14 -31.68
CA GLY A 246 -1.71 -2.66 -32.69
C GLY A 246 -1.75 -1.15 -32.91
N CYS A 247 -0.99 -0.36 -32.16
CA CYS A 247 -0.88 1.11 -32.30
C CYS A 247 0.58 1.56 -32.40
N PRO A 248 1.25 1.36 -33.54
CA PRO A 248 2.65 1.74 -33.74
C PRO A 248 2.90 3.22 -33.41
N GLY A 249 3.90 3.50 -32.60
CA GLY A 249 4.24 4.85 -32.16
C GLY A 249 3.49 5.33 -30.91
N LEU A 250 2.59 4.54 -30.34
CA LEU A 250 1.95 4.83 -29.05
C LEU A 250 2.60 4.00 -27.95
N TYR A 251 3.05 4.63 -26.89
CA TYR A 251 3.72 4.01 -25.74
C TYR A 251 3.00 4.36 -24.43
N PHE A 252 2.93 3.40 -23.50
CA PHE A 252 2.46 3.64 -22.14
C PHE A 252 3.55 3.24 -21.15
N VAL A 253 3.79 4.08 -20.14
CA VAL A 253 4.90 3.89 -19.19
C VAL A 253 4.49 4.26 -17.75
N GLY A 254 5.31 3.84 -16.80
CA GLY A 254 5.16 4.19 -15.39
C GLY A 254 3.93 3.60 -14.74
N GLU A 255 3.29 4.37 -13.88
CA GLU A 255 2.13 3.95 -13.05
C GLU A 255 0.81 3.87 -13.86
N THR A 256 0.82 4.17 -15.15
CA THR A 256 -0.31 3.87 -16.05
C THR A 256 -0.48 2.35 -16.23
N LEU A 257 0.60 1.58 -16.03
CA LEU A 257 0.68 0.15 -16.22
C LEU A 257 0.30 -0.62 -14.95
N ASP A 258 -0.29 -1.81 -15.11
CA ASP A 258 -0.57 -2.73 -13.99
C ASP A 258 0.72 -3.36 -13.47
N CYS A 259 1.53 -2.54 -12.79
CA CYS A 259 2.80 -2.94 -12.19
C CYS A 259 3.04 -2.14 -10.91
N VAL A 260 3.04 -2.83 -9.78
CA VAL A 260 3.30 -2.23 -8.47
C VAL A 260 4.52 -2.89 -7.85
N GLY A 261 5.51 -2.10 -7.50
CA GLY A 261 6.67 -2.50 -6.70
C GLY A 261 6.47 -2.22 -5.21
N SER A 262 7.34 -2.78 -4.40
CA SER A 262 7.39 -2.53 -2.96
C SER A 262 7.63 -1.07 -2.62
N CYS A 263 7.35 -0.66 -1.37
CA CYS A 263 7.83 0.61 -0.83
C CYS A 263 9.37 0.70 -0.89
N GLY A 264 9.91 1.91 -1.03
CA GLY A 264 11.37 2.10 -1.05
C GLY A 264 11.95 2.55 -2.40
N GLY A 265 11.13 3.17 -3.25
CA GLY A 265 11.59 3.78 -4.51
C GLY A 265 11.42 2.90 -5.75
N PHE A 266 11.01 1.64 -5.61
CA PHE A 266 10.83 0.72 -6.75
C PHE A 266 9.83 1.25 -7.78
N ASN A 267 8.73 1.86 -7.36
CA ASN A 267 7.72 2.41 -8.26
C ASN A 267 8.26 3.61 -9.06
N LEU A 268 9.09 4.46 -8.45
CA LEU A 268 9.78 5.54 -9.15
C LEU A 268 10.83 5.00 -10.13
N HIS A 269 11.58 3.97 -9.71
CA HIS A 269 12.55 3.31 -10.58
C HIS A 269 11.88 2.69 -11.81
N TRP A 270 10.74 2.01 -11.62
CA TRP A 270 9.91 1.50 -12.70
C TRP A 270 9.46 2.60 -13.65
N ALA A 271 8.96 3.73 -13.12
CA ALA A 271 8.49 4.84 -13.93
C ALA A 271 9.63 5.43 -14.80
N PHE A 272 10.80 5.66 -14.21
CA PHE A 272 11.98 6.14 -14.97
C PHE A 272 12.49 5.09 -15.96
N GLY A 273 12.62 3.83 -15.55
CA GLY A 273 13.13 2.74 -16.38
C GLY A 273 12.27 2.52 -17.62
N SER A 274 10.96 2.39 -17.46
CA SER A 274 10.02 2.23 -18.55
C SER A 274 10.02 3.44 -19.50
N GLY A 275 10.09 4.66 -18.94
CA GLY A 275 10.19 5.89 -19.72
C GLY A 275 11.47 5.97 -20.58
N VAL A 276 12.61 5.53 -20.04
CA VAL A 276 13.89 5.48 -20.79
C VAL A 276 13.82 4.47 -21.93
N VAL A 277 13.26 3.29 -21.69
CA VAL A 277 13.12 2.24 -22.71
C VAL A 277 12.21 2.72 -23.85
N ALA A 278 11.00 3.22 -23.51
CA ALA A 278 10.08 3.76 -24.51
C ALA A 278 10.66 4.94 -25.29
N GLY A 279 11.36 5.84 -24.60
CA GLY A 279 12.00 7.00 -25.24
C GLY A 279 13.09 6.61 -26.25
N ARG A 280 13.90 5.59 -25.94
CA ARG A 280 14.89 5.04 -26.87
C ARG A 280 14.26 4.37 -28.06
N SER A 281 13.17 3.64 -27.87
CA SER A 281 12.43 3.00 -28.97
C SER A 281 11.79 4.04 -29.88
N ALA A 282 11.03 4.99 -29.31
CA ALA A 282 10.39 6.07 -30.06
C ALA A 282 11.40 6.90 -30.92
N ALA A 283 12.63 7.03 -30.44
CA ALA A 283 13.68 7.76 -31.19
C ALA A 283 14.22 6.97 -32.39
N ARG A 284 14.14 5.64 -32.40
CA ARG A 284 14.59 4.76 -33.50
C ARG A 284 13.57 4.63 -34.62
N HIS A 285 12.30 4.83 -34.33
CA HIS A 285 11.20 4.69 -35.27
C HIS A 285 10.74 6.06 -35.82
N ARG A 286 11.70 6.93 -36.14
CA ARG A 286 11.45 8.23 -36.82
C ARG A 286 11.26 8.06 -38.30
#